data_9e832f115d37fb1c8116d72d0b83803c
#
_entry.id   9e832f115d37fb1c8116d72d0b83803c
#
_cell.length_a   1.000
_cell.length_b   1.000
_cell.length_c   1.000
_cell.angle_alpha   90.00
_cell.angle_beta   90.00
_cell.angle_gamma   90.00
#
_symmetry.space_group_name_H-M   'P 1'
#
loop_
_entity.id
_entity.type
_entity.pdbx_description
1 polymer ?
#
loop_
_entity_poly.entity_id
_entity_poly.type
_entity_poly.pdbx_seq_one_letter_code
_entity_poly.pdbx_strand_id
1 'polypeptide(L)' 'MTIDVMCSCCGNHQKLSNERVSDTADLIHSGWGSCGSALYCPECSKTWKDRNGNRKMADERNTFLVIMNLFFDAKKAGE' A
#
# COMPACT_ATOMS: atom_id res chain seq x y z
N MET A 1 -7.72 -10.85 10.69
CA MET A 1 -8.31 -10.27 9.47
C MET A 1 -7.25 -10.12 8.40
N THR A 2 -7.57 -10.47 7.18
CA THR A 2 -6.64 -10.41 6.06
C THR A 2 -7.26 -9.56 4.94
N ILE A 3 -6.45 -8.70 4.33
CA ILE A 3 -6.88 -7.90 3.18
C ILE A 3 -5.95 -8.17 2.00
N ASP A 4 -6.40 -7.83 0.79
CA ASP A 4 -5.56 -7.82 -0.38
C ASP A 4 -5.07 -6.40 -0.65
N VAL A 5 -3.76 -6.25 -0.66
CA VAL A 5 -3.10 -5.01 -1.05
C VAL A 5 -2.80 -5.11 -2.53
N MET A 6 -3.34 -4.21 -3.33
CA MET A 6 -3.22 -4.30 -4.79
C MET A 6 -2.55 -3.07 -5.37
N CYS A 7 -1.62 -3.30 -6.30
CA CYS A 7 -0.99 -2.23 -7.05
C CYS A 7 -1.98 -1.58 -8.01
N SER A 8 -2.10 -0.26 -7.97
CA SER A 8 -3.00 0.48 -8.84
C SER A 8 -2.52 0.55 -10.29
N CYS A 9 -1.26 0.21 -10.53
CA CYS A 9 -0.67 0.31 -11.86
C CYS A 9 -0.73 -1.01 -12.62
N CYS A 10 -0.21 -2.10 -12.05
CA CYS A 10 -0.10 -3.38 -12.73
C CYS A 10 -1.05 -4.46 -12.22
N GLY A 11 -1.82 -4.18 -11.17
CA GLY A 11 -2.75 -5.15 -10.59
C GLY A 11 -2.11 -6.23 -9.74
N ASN A 12 -0.80 -6.17 -9.53
CA ASN A 12 -0.10 -7.09 -8.63
C ASN A 12 -0.66 -6.96 -7.22
N HIS A 13 -0.90 -8.07 -6.53
CA HIS A 13 -1.51 -8.01 -5.20
C HIS A 13 -0.81 -8.95 -4.24
N GLN A 14 -0.96 -8.66 -2.96
CA GLN A 14 -0.39 -9.43 -1.88
C GLN A 14 -1.34 -9.42 -0.69
N LYS A 15 -1.49 -10.57 -0.03
CA LYS A 15 -2.32 -10.67 1.16
C LYS A 15 -1.56 -10.11 2.37
N LEU A 16 -2.27 -9.37 3.20
CA LEU A 16 -1.71 -8.76 4.40
C LEU A 16 -2.65 -8.99 5.57
N SER A 17 -2.09 -9.50 6.67
CA SER A 17 -2.82 -9.73 7.91
C SER A 17 -2.58 -8.58 8.88
N ASN A 18 -3.57 -8.25 9.71
CA ASN A 18 -3.41 -7.27 10.77
C ASN A 18 -3.15 -7.88 12.14
N GLU A 19 -2.83 -9.18 12.18
CA GLU A 19 -2.53 -9.86 13.43
C GLU A 19 -1.27 -9.32 14.11
N ARG A 20 -0.34 -8.78 13.31
CA ARG A 20 0.90 -8.18 13.80
C ARG A 20 1.11 -6.83 13.11
N VAL A 21 1.47 -5.84 13.91
CA VAL A 21 1.83 -4.53 13.36
C VAL A 21 3.06 -4.65 12.45
N SER A 22 3.98 -5.56 12.78
CA SER A 22 5.18 -5.78 11.99
C SER A 22 4.90 -6.25 10.56
N ASP A 23 3.76 -6.90 10.32
CA ASP A 23 3.41 -7.37 8.98
C ASP A 23 3.24 -6.19 8.00
N THR A 24 2.61 -5.12 8.46
CA THR A 24 2.47 -3.90 7.66
C THR A 24 3.83 -3.23 7.43
N ALA A 25 4.66 -3.18 8.47
CA ALA A 25 6.00 -2.62 8.35
C ALA A 25 6.85 -3.43 7.36
N ASP A 26 6.75 -4.75 7.41
CA ASP A 26 7.46 -5.63 6.49
C ASP A 26 7.05 -5.39 5.03
N LEU A 27 5.75 -5.20 4.80
CA LEU A 27 5.24 -4.90 3.47
C LEU A 27 5.84 -3.59 2.95
N ILE A 28 5.86 -2.56 3.77
CA ILE A 28 6.44 -1.26 3.40
C ILE A 28 7.93 -1.39 3.13
N HIS A 29 8.64 -2.13 3.97
CA HIS A 29 10.09 -2.33 3.82
C HIS A 29 10.44 -3.17 2.59
N SER A 30 9.50 -3.98 2.10
CA SER A 30 9.71 -4.77 0.88
C SER A 30 9.68 -3.90 -0.38
N GLY A 31 9.24 -2.65 -0.27
CA GLY A 31 9.29 -1.69 -1.37
C GLY A 31 7.95 -1.13 -1.81
N TRP A 32 6.86 -1.55 -1.18
CA TRP A 32 5.55 -0.98 -1.50
C TRP A 32 5.51 0.50 -1.16
N GLY A 33 4.95 1.29 -2.07
CA GLY A 33 4.79 2.71 -1.89
C GLY A 33 3.36 3.14 -2.13
N SER A 34 3.09 4.43 -1.96
CA SER A 34 1.76 4.97 -2.14
C SER A 34 1.83 6.39 -2.70
N CYS A 35 0.74 6.79 -3.37
CA CYS A 35 0.56 8.17 -3.79
C CYS A 35 -0.91 8.50 -3.58
N GLY A 36 -1.21 9.45 -2.69
CA GLY A 36 -2.58 9.71 -2.28
C GLY A 36 -3.18 8.49 -1.59
N SER A 37 -4.25 7.93 -2.13
CA SER A 37 -4.88 6.73 -1.61
C SER A 37 -4.57 5.47 -2.43
N ALA A 38 -3.72 5.59 -3.45
CA ALA A 38 -3.33 4.48 -4.31
C ALA A 38 -2.05 3.82 -3.80
N LEU A 39 -1.96 2.49 -3.93
CA LEU A 39 -0.78 1.72 -3.56
C LEU A 39 -0.07 1.22 -4.81
N TYR A 40 1.24 1.08 -4.75
CA TYR A 40 2.07 0.61 -5.84
C TYR A 40 3.03 -0.46 -5.36
N CYS A 41 3.15 -1.55 -6.14
CA CYS A 41 4.06 -2.64 -5.82
C CYS A 41 5.52 -2.18 -5.92
N PRO A 42 6.48 -2.96 -5.39
CA PRO A 42 7.89 -2.55 -5.41
C PRO A 42 8.43 -2.19 -6.79
N GLU A 43 8.01 -2.90 -7.82
CA GLU A 43 8.47 -2.62 -9.18
C GLU A 43 7.89 -1.31 -9.72
N CYS A 44 6.58 -1.12 -9.57
CA CYS A 44 5.92 0.10 -10.03
C CYS A 44 6.36 1.31 -9.20
N SER A 45 6.62 1.10 -7.92
CA SER A 45 7.11 2.15 -7.03
C SER A 45 8.47 2.68 -7.49
N LYS A 46 9.35 1.81 -7.98
CA LYS A 46 10.67 2.22 -8.47
C LYS A 46 10.59 3.07 -9.72
N THR A 47 9.61 2.82 -10.57
CA THR A 47 9.49 3.49 -11.87
C THR A 47 8.40 4.56 -11.88
N TRP A 48 7.71 4.72 -10.75
CA TRP A 48 6.59 5.66 -10.66
C TRP A 48 7.06 7.10 -10.91
N LYS A 49 6.25 7.83 -11.66
CA LYS A 49 6.49 9.25 -11.92
C LYS A 49 5.16 9.99 -11.81
N ASP A 50 5.20 11.19 -11.28
CA ASP A 50 4.01 12.05 -11.25
C ASP A 50 3.76 12.68 -12.63
N ARG A 51 2.76 13.55 -12.71
CA ARG A 51 2.40 14.23 -13.96
C ARG A 51 3.53 15.08 -14.51
N ASN A 52 4.43 15.54 -13.65
CA ASN A 52 5.56 16.39 -14.03
C ASN A 52 6.82 15.57 -14.32
N GLY A 53 6.73 14.25 -14.23
CA GLY A 53 7.86 13.36 -14.46
C GLY A 53 8.78 13.19 -13.27
N ASN A 54 8.40 13.66 -12.10
CA ASN A 54 9.20 13.54 -10.89
C ASN A 54 8.96 12.18 -10.22
N ARG A 55 10.04 11.53 -9.80
CA ARG A 55 9.96 10.26 -9.08
C ARG A 55 9.81 10.51 -7.58
N LYS A 56 8.63 10.90 -7.16
CA LYS A 56 8.40 11.14 -5.74
C LYS A 56 7.16 10.42 -5.27
N MET A 57 7.38 9.39 -4.48
CA MET A 57 6.31 8.71 -3.76
C MET A 57 6.05 9.40 -2.44
N ALA A 58 4.86 9.21 -1.89
CA ALA A 58 4.57 9.63 -0.53
C ALA A 58 5.47 8.87 0.45
N ASP A 59 5.66 9.41 1.65
CA ASP A 59 6.52 8.78 2.66
C ASP A 59 5.89 7.48 3.19
N GLU A 60 6.65 6.75 4.01
CA GLU A 60 6.19 5.49 4.59
C GLU A 60 4.97 5.68 5.48
N ARG A 61 4.87 6.84 6.15
CA ARG A 61 3.72 7.16 6.99
C ARG A 61 2.43 7.18 6.17
N ASN A 62 2.46 7.79 4.98
CA ASN A 62 1.29 7.81 4.12
C ASN A 62 0.90 6.39 3.68
N THR A 63 1.87 5.57 3.31
CA THR A 63 1.63 4.18 2.94
C THR A 63 1.00 3.41 4.10
N PHE A 64 1.51 3.60 5.31
CA PHE A 64 0.95 2.99 6.51
C PHE A 64 -0.51 3.39 6.71
N LEU A 65 -0.82 4.68 6.57
CA LEU A 65 -2.18 5.18 6.73
C LEU A 65 -3.14 4.62 5.67
N VAL A 66 -2.69 4.52 4.43
CA VAL A 66 -3.51 3.93 3.35
C VAL A 66 -3.85 2.47 3.69
N ILE A 67 -2.86 1.71 4.15
CA ILE A 67 -3.06 0.31 4.51
C ILE A 67 -4.02 0.19 5.71
N MET A 68 -3.86 1.03 6.72
CA MET A 68 -4.76 1.04 7.87
C MET A 68 -6.20 1.35 7.48
N ASN A 69 -6.40 2.26 6.53
CA ASN A 69 -7.72 2.56 6.01
C ASN A 69 -8.34 1.36 5.30
N LEU A 70 -7.54 0.56 4.59
CA LEU A 70 -8.02 -0.66 3.95
C LEU A 70 -8.52 -1.66 4.99
N PHE A 71 -7.81 -1.84 6.09
CA PHE A 71 -8.25 -2.71 7.19
C PHE A 71 -9.53 -2.18 7.81
N PHE A 72 -9.62 -0.89 8.02
CA PHE A 72 -10.80 -0.25 8.59
C PHE A 72 -12.04 -0.48 7.70
N ASP A 73 -11.90 -0.27 6.40
CA ASP A 73 -12.98 -0.47 5.44
C ASP A 73 -13.40 -1.94 5.37
N ALA A 74 -12.45 -2.86 5.41
CA ALA A 74 -12.73 -4.29 5.39
C ALA A 74 -13.51 -4.70 6.65
N LYS A 75 -13.13 -4.19 7.81
CA LYS A 75 -13.83 -4.45 9.06
C LYS A 75 -15.26 -3.91 9.00
N LYS A 76 -15.44 -2.71 8.48
CA LYS A 76 -16.75 -2.09 8.34
C LYS A 76 -17.64 -2.87 7.38
N ALA A 77 -17.08 -3.35 6.28
CA ALA A 77 -17.82 -4.14 5.29
C ALA A 77 -18.20 -5.53 5.82
N GLY A 78 -17.46 -6.05 6.78
CA GLY A 78 -17.73 -7.35 7.39
C GLY A 78 -18.77 -7.34 8.49
N GLU A 79 -19.26 -6.18 8.85
CA GLU A 79 -20.32 -6.06 9.88
C GLU A 79 -21.73 -6.22 9.27
#